data_034e077d6cc28c04cc9bf3615d59c948
#
_entry.id   034e077d6cc28c04cc9bf3615d59c948
#
_cell.length_a   1.000
_cell.length_b   1.000
_cell.length_c   1.000
_cell.angle_alpha   90.00
_cell.angle_beta   90.00
_cell.angle_gamma   90.00
#
_symmetry.space_group_name_H-M   'P 1'
#
loop_
_entity.id
_entity.type
_entity.pdbx_description
1 polymer ?
#
loop_
_entity_poly.entity_id
_entity_poly.type
_entity_poly.pdbx_seq_one_letter_code
_entity_poly.pdbx_strand_id
1 'polypeptide(L)'
;MAMTVNHPDPDQIDLANVLTALGDETRLAMIGYMARNNEREMTCGQFGGLGSKTALSYHLAKLREAGVVNVRPQGTKRLISLRRADLDEKFPGFLDAILARAVDLAANFAPPVGAEAAEALGWD
;
A
#
# COMPACT_ATOMS: atom_id res chain seq x y z
N MET A 1 16.49 -18.51 -2.08
CA MET A 1 15.51 -18.70 -1.01
C MET A 1 14.47 -17.59 -1.04
N ALA A 2 13.22 -17.95 -1.02
CA ALA A 2 12.17 -16.95 -1.04
C ALA A 2 12.16 -16.19 0.30
N MET A 3 12.08 -14.87 0.21
CA MET A 3 11.99 -14.04 1.40
C MET A 3 10.55 -14.11 1.93
N THR A 4 10.41 -14.53 3.18
CA THR A 4 9.10 -14.57 3.81
C THR A 4 8.76 -13.18 4.33
N VAL A 5 7.59 -12.70 3.95
CA VAL A 5 7.08 -11.41 4.43
C VAL A 5 5.98 -11.70 5.44
N ASN A 6 6.16 -11.23 6.65
CA ASN A 6 5.18 -11.45 7.72
C ASN A 6 3.96 -10.56 7.55
N HIS A 7 2.79 -11.19 7.63
CA HIS A 7 1.51 -10.49 7.62
C HIS A 7 0.69 -10.92 8.84
N PRO A 8 -0.09 -10.01 9.44
CA PRO A 8 -1.00 -10.44 10.49
C PRO A 8 -2.13 -11.30 9.92
N ASP A 9 -2.56 -12.29 10.69
CA ASP A 9 -3.77 -13.05 10.33
C ASP A 9 -4.97 -12.12 10.41
N PRO A 10 -6.08 -12.41 9.69
CA PRO A 10 -7.25 -11.54 9.73
C PRO A 10 -7.73 -11.21 11.15
N ASP A 11 -7.72 -12.17 12.08
CA ASP A 11 -8.14 -11.92 13.45
C ASP A 11 -7.15 -11.07 14.26
N GLN A 12 -5.95 -10.87 13.77
CA GLN A 12 -4.96 -10.00 14.40
C GLN A 12 -5.05 -8.55 13.90
N ILE A 13 -5.87 -8.30 12.89
CA ILE A 13 -6.06 -6.96 12.36
C ILE A 13 -6.93 -6.17 13.33
N ASP A 14 -6.38 -5.09 13.86
CA ASP A 14 -7.01 -4.27 14.88
C ASP A 14 -7.31 -2.87 14.33
N LEU A 15 -8.51 -2.37 14.57
CA LEU A 15 -8.93 -1.08 14.03
C LEU A 15 -7.99 0.06 14.44
N ALA A 16 -7.56 0.09 15.69
CA ALA A 16 -6.67 1.15 16.17
C ALA A 16 -5.35 1.14 15.41
N ASN A 17 -4.80 -0.04 15.13
CA ASN A 17 -3.55 -0.16 14.36
C ASN A 17 -3.75 0.26 12.92
N VAL A 18 -4.89 -0.10 12.32
CA VAL A 18 -5.23 0.34 10.97
C VAL A 18 -5.32 1.86 10.90
N LEU A 19 -6.02 2.47 11.85
CA LEU A 19 -6.17 3.92 11.90
C LEU A 19 -4.82 4.62 12.11
N THR A 20 -3.95 4.06 12.95
CA THR A 20 -2.61 4.60 13.15
C THR A 20 -1.80 4.54 11.86
N ALA A 21 -1.86 3.42 11.15
CA ALA A 21 -1.14 3.29 9.87
C ALA A 21 -1.67 4.26 8.83
N LEU A 22 -2.96 4.51 8.80
CA LEU A 22 -3.59 5.42 7.83
C LEU A 22 -3.54 6.89 8.27
N GLY A 23 -3.12 7.18 9.48
CA GLY A 23 -3.02 8.54 9.99
C GLY A 23 -1.78 9.30 9.52
N ASP A 24 -1.35 9.07 8.29
CA ASP A 24 -0.17 9.67 7.68
C ASP A 24 -0.49 10.00 6.22
N GLU A 25 -0.21 11.23 5.79
CA GLU A 25 -0.56 11.68 4.44
C GLU A 25 0.08 10.84 3.35
N THR A 26 1.34 10.46 3.52
CA THR A 26 2.04 9.64 2.53
C THR A 26 1.38 8.26 2.41
N ARG A 27 1.06 7.65 3.53
CA ARG A 27 0.40 6.34 3.51
C ARG A 27 -1.01 6.41 2.94
N LEU A 28 -1.74 7.48 3.25
CA LEU A 28 -3.05 7.71 2.61
C LEU A 28 -2.90 7.87 1.10
N ALA A 29 -1.89 8.64 0.66
CA ALA A 29 -1.63 8.81 -0.77
C ALA A 29 -1.28 7.48 -1.43
N MET A 30 -0.54 6.62 -0.74
CA MET A 30 -0.19 5.31 -1.27
C MET A 30 -1.43 4.46 -1.55
N ILE A 31 -2.35 4.36 -0.59
CA ILE A 31 -3.58 3.60 -0.85
C ILE A 31 -4.48 4.30 -1.87
N GLY A 32 -4.43 5.62 -1.94
CA GLY A 32 -5.12 6.38 -2.98
C GLY A 32 -4.60 6.05 -4.37
N TYR A 33 -3.29 5.90 -4.52
CA TYR A 33 -2.67 5.45 -5.78
C TYR A 33 -3.18 4.07 -6.16
N MET A 34 -3.27 3.16 -5.18
CA MET A 34 -3.76 1.81 -5.42
C MET A 34 -5.21 1.83 -5.88
N ALA A 35 -6.05 2.67 -5.30
CA ALA A 35 -7.43 2.84 -5.71
C ALA A 35 -7.52 3.38 -7.14
N ARG A 36 -6.69 4.35 -7.49
CA ARG A 36 -6.64 4.92 -8.85
C ARG A 36 -6.16 3.91 -9.87
N ASN A 37 -5.41 2.91 -9.46
CA ASN A 37 -4.94 1.81 -10.31
C ASN A 37 -5.93 0.64 -10.32
N ASN A 38 -7.19 0.89 -9.96
CA ASN A 38 -8.25 -0.13 -9.89
C ASN A 38 -7.92 -1.26 -8.91
N GLU A 39 -7.16 -0.96 -7.87
CA GLU A 39 -6.72 -1.90 -6.84
C GLU A 39 -5.92 -3.08 -7.39
N ARG A 40 -5.34 -2.94 -8.58
CA ARG A 40 -4.41 -3.95 -9.11
C ARG A 40 -3.11 -3.89 -8.32
N GLU A 41 -2.38 -4.98 -8.31
CA GLU A 41 -1.06 -5.01 -7.68
C GLU A 41 -0.15 -3.96 -8.29
N MET A 42 0.63 -3.30 -7.44
CA MET A 42 1.63 -2.32 -7.85
C MET A 42 2.99 -2.73 -7.30
N THR A 43 4.05 -2.39 -8.02
CA THR A 43 5.39 -2.59 -7.47
C THR A 43 5.75 -1.46 -6.52
N CYS A 44 6.69 -1.72 -5.62
CA CYS A 44 7.16 -0.71 -4.68
C CYS A 44 7.66 0.55 -5.40
N GLY A 45 8.38 0.37 -6.51
CA GLY A 45 8.91 1.49 -7.28
C GLY A 45 7.88 2.42 -7.89
N GLN A 46 6.66 1.92 -8.10
CA GLN A 46 5.59 2.76 -8.66
C GLN A 46 5.15 3.86 -7.69
N PHE A 47 5.48 3.74 -6.41
CA PHE A 47 5.23 4.77 -5.42
C PHE A 47 6.35 5.81 -5.33
N GLY A 48 7.33 5.75 -6.24
CA GLY A 48 8.55 6.56 -6.17
C GLY A 48 8.34 8.07 -6.13
N GLY A 49 7.20 8.56 -6.63
CA GLY A 49 6.87 9.98 -6.57
C GLY A 49 6.52 10.49 -5.16
N LEU A 50 6.36 9.59 -4.19
CA LEU A 50 5.94 9.95 -2.83
C LEU A 50 7.10 10.10 -1.85
N GLY A 51 8.31 9.70 -2.24
CA GLY A 51 9.46 9.83 -1.35
C GLY A 51 10.61 8.93 -1.73
N SER A 52 11.61 8.88 -0.85
CA SER A 52 12.78 8.04 -1.06
C SER A 52 12.42 6.56 -0.90
N LYS A 53 13.27 5.70 -1.43
CA LYS A 53 13.11 4.26 -1.29
C LYS A 53 13.06 3.84 0.19
N THR A 54 13.93 4.41 1.01
CA THR A 54 13.97 4.11 2.44
C THR A 54 12.66 4.52 3.14
N ALA A 55 12.17 5.74 2.86
CA ALA A 55 10.92 6.22 3.44
C ALA A 55 9.74 5.35 3.02
N LEU A 56 9.67 4.99 1.74
CA LEU A 56 8.59 4.17 1.22
C LEU A 56 8.62 2.76 1.79
N SER A 57 9.80 2.18 1.98
CA SER A 57 9.95 0.87 2.62
C SER A 57 9.39 0.91 4.04
N TYR A 58 9.67 1.99 4.78
CA TYR A 58 9.14 2.18 6.12
C TYR A 58 7.60 2.27 6.10
N HIS A 59 7.05 3.08 5.21
CA HIS A 59 5.60 3.24 5.09
C HIS A 59 4.90 1.94 4.69
N LEU A 60 5.49 1.18 3.75
CA LEU A 60 4.95 -0.11 3.35
C LEU A 60 4.95 -1.10 4.50
N ALA A 61 6.02 -1.11 5.30
CA ALA A 61 6.08 -1.98 6.47
C ALA A 61 4.96 -1.64 7.47
N LYS A 62 4.70 -0.36 7.68
CA LYS A 62 3.61 0.07 8.58
C LYS A 62 2.24 -0.36 8.07
N LEU A 63 1.99 -0.20 6.78
CA LEU A 63 0.73 -0.64 6.17
C LEU A 63 0.57 -2.16 6.23
N ARG A 64 1.64 -2.89 5.98
CA ARG A 64 1.64 -4.36 6.02
C ARG A 64 1.39 -4.87 7.45
N GLU A 65 2.11 -4.33 8.41
CA GLU A 65 2.01 -4.75 9.82
C GLU A 65 0.61 -4.51 10.38
N ALA A 66 -0.06 -3.45 9.93
CA ALA A 66 -1.42 -3.14 10.35
C ALA A 66 -2.47 -4.00 9.64
N GLY A 67 -2.09 -4.70 8.57
CA GLY A 67 -3.02 -5.52 7.81
C GLY A 67 -3.77 -4.77 6.71
N VAL A 68 -3.28 -3.61 6.30
CA VAL A 68 -3.91 -2.83 5.24
C VAL A 68 -3.52 -3.35 3.86
N VAL A 69 -2.27 -3.79 3.70
CA VAL A 69 -1.77 -4.27 2.40
C VAL A 69 -1.11 -5.63 2.52
N ASN A 70 -1.10 -6.35 1.40
CA ASN A 70 -0.29 -7.54 1.19
C ASN A 70 0.97 -7.13 0.43
N VAL A 71 2.08 -7.76 0.76
CA VAL A 71 3.33 -7.61 0.03
C VAL A 71 3.73 -9.02 -0.44
N ARG A 72 3.77 -9.22 -1.75
CA ARG A 72 4.06 -10.51 -2.34
C ARG A 72 5.37 -10.44 -3.14
N PRO A 73 6.40 -11.15 -2.72
CA PRO A 73 7.64 -11.17 -3.50
C PRO A 73 7.44 -11.93 -4.82
N GLN A 74 8.03 -11.41 -5.88
CA GLN A 74 8.03 -12.06 -7.19
C GLN A 74 9.36 -11.76 -7.87
N GLY A 75 10.28 -12.70 -7.82
CA GLY A 75 11.66 -12.47 -8.28
C GLY A 75 12.31 -11.39 -7.43
N THR A 76 12.82 -10.36 -8.08
CA THR A 76 13.42 -9.20 -7.38
C THR A 76 12.39 -8.13 -7.04
N LYS A 77 11.14 -8.33 -7.44
CA LYS A 77 10.08 -7.34 -7.25
C LYS A 77 9.25 -7.66 -6.02
N ARG A 78 8.61 -6.64 -5.47
CA ARG A 78 7.59 -6.78 -4.45
C ARG A 78 6.30 -6.20 -4.98
N LEU A 79 5.24 -7.02 -4.96
CA LEU A 79 3.94 -6.60 -5.44
C LEU A 79 3.05 -6.29 -4.25
N ILE A 80 2.46 -5.12 -4.28
CA ILE A 80 1.67 -4.56 -3.19
C ILE A 80 0.21 -4.54 -3.61
N SER A 81 -0.66 -5.03 -2.75
CA SER A 81 -2.11 -4.98 -2.98
C SER A 81 -2.86 -4.68 -1.69
N LEU A 82 -4.06 -4.13 -1.81
CA LEU A 82 -4.92 -3.89 -0.65
C LEU A 82 -5.50 -5.22 -0.14
N ARG A 83 -5.61 -5.34 1.17
CA ARG A 83 -6.28 -6.50 1.78
C ARG A 83 -7.78 -6.24 1.83
N ARG A 84 -8.36 -6.04 0.66
CA ARG A 84 -9.76 -5.66 0.49
C ARG A 84 -10.71 -6.62 1.21
N ALA A 85 -10.58 -7.91 0.96
CA ALA A 85 -11.50 -8.90 1.52
C ALA A 85 -11.48 -8.92 3.05
N ASP A 86 -10.28 -8.90 3.63
CA ASP A 86 -10.13 -8.93 5.08
C ASP A 86 -10.65 -7.66 5.74
N LEU A 87 -10.35 -6.50 5.15
CA LEU A 87 -10.79 -5.22 5.70
C LEU A 87 -12.30 -5.05 5.57
N ASP A 88 -12.89 -5.48 4.46
CA ASP A 88 -14.33 -5.39 4.26
C ASP A 88 -15.08 -6.31 5.22
N GLU A 89 -14.52 -7.49 5.51
CA GLU A 89 -15.13 -8.42 6.44
C GLU A 89 -15.10 -7.90 7.87
N LYS A 90 -13.95 -7.37 8.30
CA LYS A 90 -13.79 -6.89 9.68
C LYS A 90 -14.44 -5.53 9.91
N PHE A 91 -14.35 -4.63 8.94
CA PHE A 91 -14.84 -3.25 9.07
C PHE A 91 -15.65 -2.89 7.83
N PRO A 92 -16.90 -3.42 7.72
CA PRO A 92 -17.72 -3.19 6.52
C PRO A 92 -17.87 -1.70 6.20
N GLY A 93 -17.58 -1.34 4.94
CA GLY A 93 -17.70 0.03 4.46
C GLY A 93 -16.54 0.95 4.80
N PHE A 94 -15.66 0.54 5.71
CA PHE A 94 -14.54 1.37 6.15
C PHE A 94 -13.56 1.69 5.03
N LEU A 95 -13.10 0.66 4.31
CA LEU A 95 -12.10 0.86 3.27
C LEU A 95 -12.64 1.73 2.14
N ASP A 96 -13.87 1.50 1.70
CA ASP A 96 -14.49 2.31 0.65
C ASP A 96 -14.57 3.78 1.06
N ALA A 97 -14.94 4.06 2.30
CA ALA A 97 -15.03 5.43 2.81
C ALA A 97 -13.64 6.10 2.81
N ILE A 98 -12.62 5.38 3.23
CA ILE A 98 -11.26 5.90 3.24
C ILE A 98 -10.75 6.14 1.82
N LEU A 99 -10.94 5.16 0.92
CA LEU A 99 -10.46 5.26 -0.45
C LEU A 99 -11.12 6.42 -1.20
N ALA A 100 -12.39 6.69 -0.94
CA ALA A 100 -13.09 7.80 -1.57
C ALA A 100 -12.41 9.14 -1.31
N ARG A 101 -11.77 9.31 -0.15
CA ARG A 101 -11.02 10.52 0.19
C ARG A 101 -9.54 10.41 -0.16
N ALA A 102 -8.97 9.23 -0.02
CA ALA A 102 -7.55 9.00 -0.33
C ALA A 102 -7.25 9.25 -1.81
N VAL A 103 -8.19 8.93 -2.69
CA VAL A 103 -8.06 9.21 -4.13
C VAL A 103 -7.87 10.71 -4.38
N ASP A 104 -8.64 11.54 -3.68
CA ASP A 104 -8.53 13.00 -3.80
C ASP A 104 -7.18 13.50 -3.25
N LEU A 105 -6.76 12.96 -2.11
CA LEU A 105 -5.47 13.32 -1.52
C LEU A 105 -4.32 12.93 -2.44
N ALA A 106 -4.40 11.75 -3.06
CA ALA A 106 -3.37 11.27 -3.98
C ALA A 106 -3.18 12.20 -5.18
N ALA A 107 -4.22 12.94 -5.56
CA ALA A 107 -4.14 13.90 -6.67
C ALA A 107 -3.21 15.08 -6.37
N ASN A 108 -2.90 15.33 -5.09
CA ASN A 108 -1.98 16.40 -4.69
C ASN A 108 -0.51 15.99 -4.81
N PHE A 109 -0.23 14.72 -5.10
CA PHE A 109 1.12 14.22 -5.27
C PHE A 109 1.36 13.91 -6.75
N ALA A 110 2.63 13.67 -7.11
CA ALA A 110 2.98 13.24 -8.46
C ALA A 110 2.24 11.94 -8.79
N PRO A 111 1.83 11.73 -10.05
CA PRO A 111 1.16 10.48 -10.42
C PRO A 111 2.07 9.28 -10.17
N PRO A 112 1.49 8.10 -9.96
CA PRO A 112 2.31 6.88 -9.78
C PRO A 112 3.22 6.67 -10.98
N VAL A 113 4.42 6.19 -10.72
CA VAL A 113 5.37 5.85 -11.76
C VAL A 113 4.90 4.56 -12.43
N GLY A 114 4.98 4.49 -13.76
CA GLY A 114 4.66 3.27 -14.48
C GLY A 114 5.65 2.15 -14.15
N ALA A 115 5.26 0.90 -14.37
CA ALA A 115 6.09 -0.25 -14.02
C ALA A 115 7.46 -0.21 -14.71
N GLU A 116 7.51 0.17 -15.99
CA GLU A 116 8.78 0.25 -16.72
C GLU A 116 9.70 1.34 -16.16
N ALA A 117 9.12 2.50 -15.85
CA ALA A 117 9.89 3.60 -15.28
C ALA A 117 10.38 3.25 -13.86
N ALA A 118 9.56 2.55 -13.08
CA ALA A 118 9.95 2.09 -11.76
C ALA A 118 11.14 1.13 -11.83
N GLU A 119 11.13 0.22 -12.81
CA GLU A 119 12.22 -0.71 -13.04
C GLU A 119 13.49 0.03 -13.42
N ALA A 120 13.37 1.05 -14.28
CA ALA A 120 14.51 1.87 -14.70
C ALA A 120 15.13 2.64 -13.54
N LEU A 121 14.36 2.95 -12.48
CA LEU A 121 14.87 3.60 -11.27
C LEU A 121 15.63 2.64 -10.36
N GLY A 122 15.67 1.36 -10.69
CA GLY A 122 16.33 0.35 -9.86
C GLY A 122 15.53 -0.04 -8.60
N TRP A 123 14.26 0.27 -8.58
CA TRP A 123 13.37 -0.13 -7.49
C TRP A 123 12.70 -1.45 -7.87
N ASP A 124 12.54 -2.32 -6.92
CA ASP A 124 11.94 -3.65 -7.14
C ASP A 124 10.45 -3.63 -7.47
#